data_72c137c853df06d218288fd09f182810
#
_entry.id   72c137c853df06d218288fd09f182810
#
_cell.length_a   1.000
_cell.length_b   1.000
_cell.length_c   1.000
_cell.angle_alpha   90.00
_cell.angle_beta   90.00
_cell.angle_gamma   90.00
#
_symmetry.space_group_name_H-M   'P 1'
#
loop_
_entity.id
_entity.type
_entity.pdbx_description
1 polymer ?
#
loop_
_entity_poly.entity_id
_entity_poly.type
_entity_poly.pdbx_seq_one_letter_code
_entity_poly.pdbx_strand_id
1 'polypeptide(L)'
;GFAFRGTEAMVMPAFNKKISETECVNCGQCRVFCPTGAISIKTHMDEAWEALADPEVRVVAQVAPAVRVAVGDHYGLTKGRSVMGKIVNALHRMGFDEVYDTSFSADLTIMEESAEFLDRIKKGEKLPLLTSCCPAWVKFITDQYKEYIPNISTCRSPQGMLSAVIKEYFRDPEHAAGRKTVMISVMPCTAKKAEAERPNSYTDGEKDTDIVITTTELLRMIDNFGIDFASLEPEACDMPFGFGSGGGVIFGVTGGVTEAVLRRLTPDHSKETMREIAECGEIGRASCRERV
;
A
#
# COMPACT_ATOMS: atom_id res chain seq x y z
N GLY A 1 -18.34 -17.68 -10.63
CA GLY A 1 -19.54 -18.55 -10.77
C GLY A 1 -19.22 -20.00 -10.47
N PHE A 2 -20.25 -20.84 -10.45
CA PHE A 2 -20.08 -22.29 -10.38
C PHE A 2 -20.01 -22.85 -11.80
N ALA A 3 -19.04 -23.72 -12.06
CA ALA A 3 -18.93 -24.50 -13.27
C ALA A 3 -19.05 -25.99 -12.91
N PHE A 4 -19.51 -26.79 -13.89
CA PHE A 4 -19.78 -28.23 -13.74
C PHE A 4 -20.90 -28.53 -12.73
N ARG A 5 -21.14 -29.83 -12.45
CA ARG A 5 -22.25 -30.30 -11.59
C ARG A 5 -21.79 -31.46 -10.71
N GLY A 6 -22.55 -31.70 -9.63
CA GLY A 6 -22.27 -32.80 -8.70
C GLY A 6 -20.91 -32.65 -8.02
N THR A 7 -20.19 -33.76 -7.94
CA THR A 7 -18.86 -33.84 -7.30
C THR A 7 -17.77 -33.09 -8.07
N GLU A 8 -18.01 -32.73 -9.33
CA GLU A 8 -17.09 -31.99 -10.17
C GLU A 8 -17.34 -30.49 -10.14
N ALA A 9 -18.31 -30.00 -9.36
CA ALA A 9 -18.62 -28.58 -9.26
C ALA A 9 -17.43 -27.79 -8.75
N MET A 10 -17.03 -26.77 -9.50
CA MET A 10 -15.91 -25.89 -9.14
C MET A 10 -16.33 -24.43 -9.17
N VAL A 11 -15.73 -23.64 -8.30
CA VAL A 11 -15.84 -22.18 -8.33
C VAL A 11 -14.73 -21.64 -9.22
N MET A 12 -15.11 -20.99 -10.31
CA MET A 12 -14.14 -20.46 -11.27
C MET A 12 -14.69 -19.21 -11.98
N PRO A 13 -13.82 -18.40 -12.60
CA PRO A 13 -14.26 -17.32 -13.47
C PRO A 13 -15.08 -17.84 -14.66
N ALA A 14 -15.97 -16.98 -15.17
CA ALA A 14 -16.77 -17.31 -16.34
C ALA A 14 -15.87 -17.67 -17.55
N PHE A 15 -16.31 -18.66 -18.33
CA PHE A 15 -15.61 -19.11 -19.54
C PHE A 15 -14.18 -19.60 -19.31
N ASN A 16 -13.86 -20.10 -18.11
CA ASN A 16 -12.53 -20.60 -17.75
C ASN A 16 -11.40 -19.57 -17.96
N LYS A 17 -11.72 -18.29 -17.88
CA LYS A 17 -10.73 -17.21 -17.97
C LYS A 17 -9.85 -17.18 -16.73
N LYS A 18 -8.64 -16.67 -16.88
CA LYS A 18 -7.82 -16.30 -15.70
C LYS A 18 -8.47 -15.16 -14.95
N ILE A 19 -8.29 -15.09 -13.63
CA ILE A 19 -8.82 -13.99 -12.80
C ILE A 19 -8.31 -12.63 -13.31
N SER A 20 -7.07 -12.54 -13.78
CA SER A 20 -6.48 -11.35 -14.38
C SER A 20 -7.18 -10.85 -15.66
N GLU A 21 -7.91 -11.72 -16.34
CA GLU A 21 -8.65 -11.40 -17.57
C GLU A 21 -10.13 -11.04 -17.28
N THR A 22 -10.49 -10.95 -16.02
CA THR A 22 -11.85 -10.62 -15.57
C THR A 22 -11.90 -9.26 -14.92
N GLU A 23 -13.10 -8.77 -14.61
CA GLU A 23 -13.36 -7.54 -13.88
C GLU A 23 -12.95 -7.61 -12.38
N CYS A 24 -12.15 -8.61 -12.02
CA CYS A 24 -11.65 -8.79 -10.65
C CYS A 24 -10.73 -7.63 -10.27
N VAL A 25 -11.09 -6.92 -9.21
CA VAL A 25 -10.29 -5.80 -8.66
C VAL A 25 -9.14 -6.23 -7.75
N ASN A 26 -8.89 -7.53 -7.62
CA ASN A 26 -7.83 -8.14 -6.81
C ASN A 26 -7.90 -7.80 -5.31
N CYS A 27 -9.09 -7.55 -4.76
CA CYS A 27 -9.25 -7.16 -3.35
C CYS A 27 -9.02 -8.29 -2.34
N GLY A 28 -9.01 -9.58 -2.77
CA GLY A 28 -8.78 -10.73 -1.89
C GLY A 28 -9.97 -11.18 -1.04
N GLN A 29 -11.13 -10.53 -1.12
CA GLN A 29 -12.30 -10.87 -0.30
C GLN A 29 -12.80 -12.31 -0.49
N CYS A 30 -12.67 -12.85 -1.70
CA CYS A 30 -13.03 -14.25 -1.96
C CYS A 30 -12.25 -15.24 -1.10
N ARG A 31 -10.99 -14.94 -0.72
CA ARG A 31 -10.22 -15.75 0.22
C ARG A 31 -10.79 -15.70 1.63
N VAL A 32 -11.19 -14.52 2.09
CA VAL A 32 -11.73 -14.33 3.46
C VAL A 32 -13.06 -15.08 3.63
N PHE A 33 -13.90 -15.06 2.59
CA PHE A 33 -15.20 -15.70 2.62
C PHE A 33 -15.19 -17.18 2.16
N CYS A 34 -14.04 -17.71 1.76
CA CYS A 34 -13.97 -19.12 1.35
C CYS A 34 -13.99 -20.06 2.58
N PRO A 35 -15.08 -20.81 2.82
CA PRO A 35 -15.22 -21.61 4.04
C PRO A 35 -14.26 -22.81 4.08
N THR A 36 -13.79 -23.24 2.90
CA THR A 36 -12.91 -24.40 2.77
C THR A 36 -11.44 -24.04 2.68
N GLY A 37 -11.10 -22.73 2.61
CA GLY A 37 -9.72 -22.27 2.41
C GLY A 37 -9.12 -22.62 1.04
N ALA A 38 -9.95 -23.07 0.08
CA ALA A 38 -9.49 -23.47 -1.26
C ALA A 38 -8.96 -22.31 -2.10
N ILE A 39 -9.37 -21.06 -1.80
CA ILE A 39 -8.90 -19.88 -2.49
C ILE A 39 -7.68 -19.35 -1.75
N SER A 40 -6.52 -19.38 -2.38
CA SER A 40 -5.28 -18.81 -1.87
C SER A 40 -4.85 -17.59 -2.68
N ILE A 41 -4.04 -16.75 -2.06
CA ILE A 41 -3.37 -15.62 -2.72
C ILE A 41 -1.97 -16.09 -3.07
N LYS A 42 -1.50 -15.79 -4.29
CA LYS A 42 -0.12 -16.06 -4.66
C LYS A 42 0.81 -15.38 -3.64
N THR A 43 1.58 -16.18 -2.93
CA THR A 43 2.57 -15.66 -1.99
C THR A 43 3.77 -15.09 -2.75
N HIS A 44 4.43 -14.09 -2.15
CA HIS A 44 5.74 -13.59 -2.57
C HIS A 44 6.76 -13.73 -1.42
N MET A 45 6.46 -14.60 -0.45
CA MET A 45 7.38 -14.83 0.68
C MET A 45 8.66 -15.50 0.24
N ASP A 46 8.57 -16.42 -0.74
CA ASP A 46 9.76 -17.14 -1.22
C ASP A 46 10.71 -16.17 -1.92
N GLU A 47 10.19 -15.31 -2.80
CA GLU A 47 10.98 -14.27 -3.46
C GLU A 47 11.60 -13.28 -2.43
N ALA A 48 10.86 -12.98 -1.35
CA ALA A 48 11.39 -12.13 -0.27
C ALA A 48 12.54 -12.81 0.51
N TRP A 49 12.40 -14.10 0.82
CA TRP A 49 13.46 -14.86 1.47
C TRP A 49 14.70 -15.05 0.58
N GLU A 50 14.50 -15.27 -0.72
CA GLU A 50 15.61 -15.33 -1.68
C GLU A 50 16.38 -14.01 -1.72
N ALA A 51 15.67 -12.88 -1.76
CA ALA A 51 16.31 -11.56 -1.74
C ALA A 51 17.08 -11.31 -0.42
N LEU A 52 16.52 -11.69 0.72
CA LEU A 52 17.18 -11.54 2.03
C LEU A 52 18.40 -12.46 2.21
N ALA A 53 18.46 -13.57 1.48
CA ALA A 53 19.58 -14.51 1.52
C ALA A 53 20.73 -14.12 0.57
N ASP A 54 20.51 -13.19 -0.35
CA ASP A 54 21.50 -12.78 -1.35
C ASP A 54 22.36 -11.62 -0.83
N PRO A 55 23.66 -11.82 -0.57
CA PRO A 55 24.53 -10.77 -0.06
C PRO A 55 24.83 -9.66 -1.06
N GLU A 56 24.59 -9.88 -2.37
CA GLU A 56 24.81 -8.89 -3.43
C GLU A 56 23.67 -7.88 -3.56
N VAL A 57 22.56 -8.10 -2.86
CA VAL A 57 21.43 -7.18 -2.87
C VAL A 57 21.29 -6.43 -1.54
N ARG A 58 20.80 -5.22 -1.65
CA ARG A 58 20.30 -4.41 -0.52
C ARG A 58 18.80 -4.58 -0.47
N VAL A 59 18.26 -5.06 0.63
CA VAL A 59 16.82 -5.28 0.77
C VAL A 59 16.21 -4.15 1.61
N VAL A 60 15.36 -3.38 0.98
CA VAL A 60 14.70 -2.20 1.59
C VAL A 60 13.21 -2.46 1.73
N ALA A 61 12.66 -2.20 2.91
CA ALA A 61 11.23 -2.33 3.17
C ALA A 61 10.52 -0.97 3.27
N GLN A 62 9.29 -0.91 2.79
CA GLN A 62 8.33 0.12 3.18
C GLN A 62 7.11 -0.51 3.83
N VAL A 63 6.58 0.12 4.88
CA VAL A 63 5.46 -0.40 5.67
C VAL A 63 4.27 0.55 5.61
N ALA A 64 3.12 0.05 5.15
CA ALA A 64 1.90 0.86 5.05
C ALA A 64 1.29 1.19 6.43
N PRO A 65 0.61 2.34 6.58
CA PRO A 65 0.01 2.77 7.83
C PRO A 65 -0.94 1.75 8.48
N ALA A 66 -1.76 1.04 7.69
CA ALA A 66 -2.68 0.05 8.21
C ALA A 66 -1.97 -1.20 8.76
N VAL A 67 -0.83 -1.58 8.20
CA VAL A 67 -0.04 -2.75 8.63
C VAL A 67 0.44 -2.57 10.07
N ARG A 68 0.95 -1.38 10.40
CA ARG A 68 1.50 -1.10 11.74
C ARG A 68 0.48 -1.16 12.87
N VAL A 69 -0.81 -1.10 12.55
CA VAL A 69 -1.90 -1.28 13.52
C VAL A 69 -2.34 -2.74 13.55
N ALA A 70 -2.56 -3.34 12.38
CA ALA A 70 -3.04 -4.72 12.26
C ALA A 70 -2.09 -5.76 12.86
N VAL A 71 -0.77 -5.57 12.74
CA VAL A 71 0.23 -6.44 13.36
C VAL A 71 0.13 -6.39 14.89
N GLY A 72 -0.05 -5.19 15.46
CA GLY A 72 -0.25 -5.05 16.91
C GLY A 72 -1.50 -5.76 17.41
N ASP A 73 -2.60 -5.65 16.70
CA ASP A 73 -3.86 -6.31 17.03
C ASP A 73 -3.73 -7.84 16.98
N HIS A 74 -2.99 -8.37 15.99
CA HIS A 74 -2.74 -9.81 15.85
C HIS A 74 -1.98 -10.40 17.05
N TYR A 75 -0.94 -9.72 17.53
CA TYR A 75 -0.15 -10.17 18.70
C TYR A 75 -0.77 -9.76 20.05
N GLY A 76 -2.03 -9.31 20.07
CA GLY A 76 -2.75 -8.98 21.30
C GLY A 76 -2.22 -7.75 22.04
N LEU A 77 -1.47 -6.88 21.35
CA LEU A 77 -0.99 -5.62 21.90
C LEU A 77 -2.14 -4.60 21.99
N THR A 78 -1.85 -3.40 22.53
CA THR A 78 -2.90 -2.38 22.70
C THR A 78 -3.59 -2.06 21.35
N LYS A 79 -4.87 -2.40 21.26
CA LYS A 79 -5.68 -2.25 20.04
C LYS A 79 -5.65 -0.82 19.49
N GLY A 80 -5.55 -0.72 18.18
CA GLY A 80 -5.57 0.55 17.46
C GLY A 80 -4.29 1.38 17.61
N ARG A 81 -3.27 0.90 18.29
CA ARG A 81 -1.97 1.58 18.38
C ARG A 81 -1.00 1.10 17.31
N SER A 82 -0.20 2.05 16.83
CA SER A 82 0.90 1.74 15.92
C SER A 82 2.01 0.99 16.67
N VAL A 83 2.44 -0.12 16.09
CA VAL A 83 3.61 -0.89 16.54
C VAL A 83 4.77 -0.79 15.56
N MET A 84 4.86 0.32 14.81
CA MET A 84 5.85 0.50 13.75
C MET A 84 7.26 0.19 14.23
N GLY A 85 7.68 0.70 15.39
CA GLY A 85 9.04 0.45 15.90
C GLY A 85 9.35 -1.03 16.17
N LYS A 86 8.35 -1.83 16.59
CA LYS A 86 8.53 -3.27 16.72
C LYS A 86 8.61 -3.97 15.35
N ILE A 87 7.89 -3.46 14.35
CA ILE A 87 7.97 -3.98 12.97
C ILE A 87 9.35 -3.70 12.41
N VAL A 88 9.90 -2.49 12.61
CA VAL A 88 11.27 -2.12 12.20
C VAL A 88 12.28 -3.11 12.79
N ASN A 89 12.25 -3.32 14.12
CA ASN A 89 13.14 -4.28 14.78
C ASN A 89 12.98 -5.70 14.20
N ALA A 90 11.74 -6.15 13.99
CA ALA A 90 11.48 -7.48 13.41
C ALA A 90 12.07 -7.62 11.99
N LEU A 91 11.89 -6.60 11.15
CA LEU A 91 12.42 -6.60 9.78
C LEU A 91 13.96 -6.57 9.76
N HIS A 92 14.60 -5.73 10.60
CA HIS A 92 16.06 -5.73 10.75
C HIS A 92 16.60 -7.10 11.20
N ARG A 93 15.93 -7.75 12.16
CA ARG A 93 16.31 -9.12 12.59
C ARG A 93 16.17 -10.17 11.49
N MET A 94 15.23 -9.98 10.56
CA MET A 94 15.08 -10.86 9.40
C MET A 94 16.10 -10.57 8.28
N GLY A 95 16.89 -9.50 8.39
CA GLY A 95 17.95 -9.17 7.45
C GLY A 95 17.65 -8.04 6.47
N PHE A 96 16.57 -7.28 6.67
CA PHE A 96 16.34 -6.06 5.90
C PHE A 96 17.38 -5.00 6.25
N ASP A 97 17.96 -4.37 5.24
CA ASP A 97 18.99 -3.32 5.41
C ASP A 97 18.38 -2.01 5.88
N GLU A 98 17.25 -1.58 5.34
CA GLU A 98 16.53 -0.37 5.74
C GLU A 98 15.01 -0.59 5.75
N VAL A 99 14.34 0.11 6.67
CA VAL A 99 12.90 0.06 6.84
C VAL A 99 12.31 1.46 6.94
N TYR A 100 11.40 1.80 6.01
CA TYR A 100 10.77 3.11 5.91
C TYR A 100 9.26 3.05 6.15
N ASP A 101 8.70 4.15 6.66
CA ASP A 101 7.25 4.32 6.79
C ASP A 101 6.68 4.94 5.50
N THR A 102 5.73 4.27 4.87
CA THR A 102 5.02 4.79 3.67
C THR A 102 4.31 6.13 3.95
N SER A 103 4.16 6.56 5.20
CA SER A 103 3.64 7.88 5.55
C SER A 103 4.49 9.03 4.99
N PHE A 104 5.80 8.84 4.78
CA PHE A 104 6.65 9.80 4.10
C PHE A 104 6.14 10.09 2.67
N SER A 105 5.89 9.06 1.90
CA SER A 105 5.39 9.24 0.53
C SER A 105 3.91 9.60 0.47
N ALA A 106 3.15 9.35 1.54
CA ALA A 106 1.81 9.91 1.64
C ALA A 106 1.86 11.44 1.65
N ASP A 107 2.84 12.07 2.30
CA ASP A 107 3.07 13.51 2.23
C ASP A 107 3.41 13.97 0.80
N LEU A 108 4.23 13.22 0.07
CA LEU A 108 4.50 13.50 -1.34
C LEU A 108 3.23 13.43 -2.18
N THR A 109 2.41 12.40 -1.97
CA THR A 109 1.12 12.25 -2.68
C THR A 109 0.19 13.41 -2.36
N ILE A 110 0.11 13.86 -1.10
CA ILE A 110 -0.68 15.04 -0.71
C ILE A 110 -0.20 16.29 -1.46
N MET A 111 1.10 16.47 -1.60
CA MET A 111 1.66 17.63 -2.30
C MET A 111 1.29 17.62 -3.78
N GLU A 112 1.52 16.53 -4.47
CA GLU A 112 1.27 16.37 -5.90
C GLU A 112 -0.24 16.39 -6.22
N GLU A 113 -1.06 15.65 -5.46
CA GLU A 113 -2.51 15.58 -5.70
C GLU A 113 -3.21 16.91 -5.37
N SER A 114 -2.71 17.66 -4.37
CA SER A 114 -3.19 19.01 -4.09
C SER A 114 -2.87 19.97 -5.23
N ALA A 115 -1.68 19.89 -5.80
CA ALA A 115 -1.28 20.72 -6.94
C ALA A 115 -2.12 20.40 -8.19
N GLU A 116 -2.32 19.10 -8.48
CA GLU A 116 -3.19 18.64 -9.55
C GLU A 116 -4.63 19.12 -9.37
N PHE A 117 -5.18 19.03 -8.16
CA PHE A 117 -6.54 19.48 -7.86
C PHE A 117 -6.72 20.98 -8.09
N LEU A 118 -5.77 21.81 -7.64
CA LEU A 118 -5.78 23.25 -7.88
C LEU A 118 -5.71 23.59 -9.38
N ASP A 119 -4.89 22.88 -10.13
CA ASP A 119 -4.77 23.09 -11.58
C ASP A 119 -6.08 22.73 -12.29
N ARG A 120 -6.71 21.61 -11.93
CA ARG A 120 -8.00 21.21 -12.46
C ARG A 120 -9.13 22.20 -12.14
N ILE A 121 -9.17 22.75 -10.91
CA ILE A 121 -10.13 23.80 -10.54
C ILE A 121 -9.92 25.05 -11.38
N LYS A 122 -8.67 25.52 -11.55
CA LYS A 122 -8.37 26.71 -12.36
C LYS A 122 -8.77 26.55 -13.82
N LYS A 123 -8.61 25.37 -14.37
CA LYS A 123 -9.01 25.04 -15.75
C LYS A 123 -10.49 24.73 -15.91
N GLY A 124 -11.17 24.38 -14.84
CA GLY A 124 -12.57 23.92 -14.88
C GLY A 124 -12.75 22.57 -15.56
N GLU A 125 -11.72 21.71 -15.57
CA GLU A 125 -11.69 20.47 -16.32
C GLU A 125 -11.48 19.25 -15.42
N LYS A 126 -11.96 18.08 -15.86
CA LYS A 126 -11.73 16.78 -15.23
C LYS A 126 -12.11 16.73 -13.73
N LEU A 127 -13.21 17.39 -13.40
CA LEU A 127 -13.80 17.37 -12.06
C LEU A 127 -15.04 16.46 -12.05
N PRO A 128 -15.33 15.78 -10.92
CA PRO A 128 -14.54 15.72 -9.70
C PRO A 128 -13.19 15.03 -9.91
N LEU A 129 -12.17 15.37 -9.10
CA LEU A 129 -10.92 14.62 -9.01
C LEU A 129 -11.18 13.33 -8.23
N LEU A 130 -10.82 12.19 -8.79
CA LEU A 130 -10.88 10.87 -8.15
C LEU A 130 -9.47 10.43 -7.79
N THR A 131 -9.21 10.15 -6.52
CA THR A 131 -7.87 9.75 -6.06
C THR A 131 -7.44 8.41 -6.65
N SER A 132 -6.14 8.19 -6.83
CA SER A 132 -5.56 7.00 -7.49
C SER A 132 -4.79 6.06 -6.57
N CYS A 133 -4.73 6.34 -5.26
CA CYS A 133 -3.92 5.58 -4.30
C CYS A 133 -4.41 4.14 -4.07
N CYS A 134 -5.68 3.83 -4.34
CA CYS A 134 -6.24 2.49 -4.22
C CYS A 134 -6.28 1.77 -5.57
N PRO A 135 -5.43 0.74 -5.80
CA PRO A 135 -5.38 0.05 -7.09
C PRO A 135 -6.66 -0.74 -7.44
N ALA A 136 -7.39 -1.22 -6.44
CA ALA A 136 -8.67 -1.88 -6.66
C ALA A 136 -9.73 -0.89 -7.15
N TRP A 137 -9.75 0.32 -6.60
CA TRP A 137 -10.61 1.42 -7.03
C TRP A 137 -10.30 1.85 -8.46
N VAL A 138 -9.03 2.08 -8.77
CA VAL A 138 -8.60 2.47 -10.11
C VAL A 138 -9.02 1.41 -11.12
N LYS A 139 -8.81 0.12 -10.83
CA LYS A 139 -9.26 -0.96 -11.72
C LYS A 139 -10.78 -0.99 -11.87
N PHE A 140 -11.53 -0.80 -10.80
CA PHE A 140 -13.00 -0.76 -10.85
C PHE A 140 -13.50 0.34 -11.78
N ILE A 141 -12.96 1.56 -11.64
CA ILE A 141 -13.34 2.68 -12.52
C ILE A 141 -12.95 2.40 -13.97
N THR A 142 -11.74 1.92 -14.22
CA THR A 142 -11.26 1.68 -15.58
C THR A 142 -12.04 0.57 -16.30
N ASP A 143 -12.56 -0.40 -15.56
CA ASP A 143 -13.34 -1.50 -16.13
C ASP A 143 -14.83 -1.13 -16.31
N GLN A 144 -15.44 -0.47 -15.31
CA GLN A 144 -16.89 -0.28 -15.22
C GLN A 144 -17.36 1.13 -15.63
N TYR A 145 -16.52 2.15 -15.48
CA TYR A 145 -16.89 3.57 -15.64
C TYR A 145 -15.84 4.31 -16.45
N LYS A 146 -15.67 3.91 -17.70
CA LYS A 146 -14.62 4.42 -18.59
C LYS A 146 -14.68 5.94 -18.82
N GLU A 147 -15.85 6.51 -18.72
CA GLU A 147 -16.09 7.96 -18.83
C GLU A 147 -15.39 8.77 -17.72
N TYR A 148 -15.14 8.15 -16.55
CA TYR A 148 -14.44 8.80 -15.45
C TYR A 148 -12.92 8.58 -15.45
N ILE A 149 -12.36 7.85 -16.40
CA ILE A 149 -10.90 7.67 -16.50
C ILE A 149 -10.16 9.02 -16.51
N PRO A 150 -10.60 10.06 -17.25
CA PRO A 150 -9.94 11.36 -17.22
C PRO A 150 -10.00 12.07 -15.85
N ASN A 151 -10.93 11.66 -14.99
CA ASN A 151 -11.12 12.21 -13.65
C ASN A 151 -10.18 11.60 -12.61
N ILE A 152 -9.60 10.42 -12.89
CA ILE A 152 -8.65 9.77 -11.99
C ILE A 152 -7.40 10.66 -11.89
N SER A 153 -6.87 10.82 -10.67
CA SER A 153 -5.60 11.49 -10.42
C SER A 153 -4.47 10.81 -11.19
N THR A 154 -3.58 11.61 -11.75
CA THR A 154 -2.37 11.13 -12.43
C THR A 154 -1.26 10.74 -11.47
N CYS A 155 -1.42 11.06 -10.19
CA CYS A 155 -0.44 10.75 -9.15
C CYS A 155 -0.30 9.24 -8.95
N ARG A 156 0.94 8.80 -8.72
CA ARG A 156 1.20 7.45 -8.23
C ARG A 156 0.70 7.30 -6.80
N SER A 157 0.43 6.09 -6.37
CA SER A 157 0.14 5.83 -4.96
C SER A 157 1.37 6.07 -4.07
N PRO A 158 1.20 6.26 -2.75
CA PRO A 158 2.34 6.33 -1.82
C PRO A 158 3.31 5.17 -1.94
N GLN A 159 2.83 3.94 -2.18
CA GLN A 159 3.69 2.79 -2.47
C GLN A 159 4.58 3.05 -3.68
N GLY A 160 4.01 3.44 -4.81
CA GLY A 160 4.75 3.68 -6.04
C GLY A 160 5.70 4.88 -5.94
N MET A 161 5.28 5.96 -5.24
CA MET A 161 6.12 7.14 -5.04
C MET A 161 7.34 6.81 -4.18
N LEU A 162 7.16 6.14 -3.03
CA LEU A 162 8.29 5.82 -2.15
C LEU A 162 9.26 4.86 -2.83
N SER A 163 8.73 3.85 -3.51
CA SER A 163 9.58 2.91 -4.25
C SER A 163 10.44 3.59 -5.31
N ALA A 164 9.85 4.49 -6.09
CA ALA A 164 10.59 5.25 -7.11
C ALA A 164 11.66 6.15 -6.48
N VAL A 165 11.32 6.88 -5.40
CA VAL A 165 12.27 7.75 -4.69
C VAL A 165 13.43 6.95 -4.09
N ILE A 166 13.15 5.80 -3.45
CA ILE A 166 14.18 4.94 -2.85
C ILE A 166 15.07 4.35 -3.94
N LYS A 167 14.50 3.83 -5.02
CA LYS A 167 15.28 3.29 -6.14
C LYS A 167 16.18 4.35 -6.75
N GLU A 168 15.69 5.58 -6.92
CA GLU A 168 16.51 6.69 -7.44
C GLU A 168 17.62 7.09 -6.46
N TYR A 169 17.31 7.16 -5.15
CA TYR A 169 18.30 7.47 -4.11
C TYR A 169 19.44 6.44 -4.09
N PHE A 170 19.12 5.15 -4.16
CA PHE A 170 20.12 4.08 -4.18
C PHE A 170 20.68 3.78 -5.57
N ARG A 171 20.30 4.52 -6.61
CA ARG A 171 20.99 4.51 -7.90
C ARG A 171 22.34 5.19 -7.81
N ASP A 172 22.51 6.14 -6.89
CA ASP A 172 23.80 6.76 -6.61
C ASP A 172 24.76 5.73 -6.01
N PRO A 173 25.94 5.52 -6.62
CA PRO A 173 26.94 4.57 -6.11
C PRO A 173 27.37 4.81 -4.66
N GLU A 174 27.35 6.07 -4.20
CA GLU A 174 27.70 6.41 -2.82
C GLU A 174 26.68 5.83 -1.82
N HIS A 175 25.38 5.84 -2.19
CA HIS A 175 24.32 5.29 -1.37
C HIS A 175 24.14 3.78 -1.55
N ALA A 176 24.30 3.27 -2.76
CA ALA A 176 24.13 1.85 -3.08
C ALA A 176 25.19 0.93 -2.46
N ALA A 177 26.36 1.46 -2.15
CA ALA A 177 27.50 0.68 -1.66
C ALA A 177 27.83 -0.56 -2.55
N GLY A 178 27.60 -0.46 -3.85
CA GLY A 178 27.87 -1.50 -4.84
C GLY A 178 26.83 -2.62 -4.90
N ARG A 179 25.76 -2.58 -4.11
CA ARG A 179 24.68 -3.59 -4.10
C ARG A 179 23.46 -3.15 -4.91
N LYS A 180 22.79 -4.11 -5.55
CA LYS A 180 21.50 -3.86 -6.20
C LYS A 180 20.41 -3.71 -5.15
N THR A 181 19.57 -2.67 -5.27
CA THR A 181 18.45 -2.46 -4.36
C THR A 181 17.23 -3.28 -4.77
N VAL A 182 16.72 -4.09 -3.85
CA VAL A 182 15.45 -4.80 -3.95
C VAL A 182 14.44 -4.15 -3.01
N MET A 183 13.37 -3.60 -3.59
CA MET A 183 12.33 -2.88 -2.86
C MET A 183 11.17 -3.80 -2.50
N ILE A 184 10.96 -4.04 -1.21
CA ILE A 184 9.86 -4.86 -0.68
C ILE A 184 8.81 -3.96 -0.02
N SER A 185 7.57 -4.03 -0.50
CA SER A 185 6.45 -3.28 0.07
C SER A 185 5.59 -4.17 0.95
N VAL A 186 5.40 -3.79 2.21
CA VAL A 186 4.50 -4.46 3.15
C VAL A 186 3.17 -3.73 3.16
N MET A 187 2.14 -4.35 2.55
CA MET A 187 0.87 -3.69 2.24
C MET A 187 -0.34 -4.43 2.83
N PRO A 188 -1.43 -3.71 3.14
CA PRO A 188 -2.60 -4.33 3.77
C PRO A 188 -3.52 -5.05 2.78
N CYS A 189 -3.24 -5.01 1.48
CA CYS A 189 -4.17 -5.49 0.47
C CYS A 189 -3.45 -6.16 -0.70
N THR A 190 -4.10 -7.19 -1.26
CA THR A 190 -3.56 -7.97 -2.38
C THR A 190 -3.55 -7.24 -3.71
N ALA A 191 -4.40 -6.21 -3.87
CA ALA A 191 -4.41 -5.39 -5.07
C ALA A 191 -3.10 -4.59 -5.26
N LYS A 192 -2.36 -4.36 -4.19
CA LYS A 192 -1.02 -3.73 -4.24
C LYS A 192 0.02 -4.59 -4.96
N LYS A 193 -0.14 -5.92 -4.96
CA LYS A 193 0.67 -6.83 -5.78
C LYS A 193 0.44 -6.58 -7.28
N ALA A 194 -0.83 -6.42 -7.68
CA ALA A 194 -1.18 -6.12 -9.06
C ALA A 194 -0.78 -4.69 -9.48
N GLU A 195 -0.74 -3.74 -8.54
CA GLU A 195 -0.26 -2.38 -8.80
C GLU A 195 1.21 -2.36 -9.20
N ALA A 196 2.04 -3.12 -8.49
CA ALA A 196 3.47 -3.19 -8.78
C ALA A 196 3.81 -3.74 -10.18
N GLU A 197 2.86 -4.43 -10.82
CA GLU A 197 3.02 -4.97 -12.17
C GLU A 197 2.49 -4.01 -13.27
N ARG A 198 1.93 -2.85 -12.92
CA ARG A 198 1.40 -1.91 -13.91
C ARG A 198 2.52 -1.17 -14.63
N PRO A 199 2.32 -0.78 -15.90
CA PRO A 199 3.33 -0.03 -16.65
C PRO A 199 3.82 1.26 -15.98
N ASN A 200 2.94 1.93 -15.23
CA ASN A 200 3.28 3.16 -14.50
C ASN A 200 4.03 2.90 -13.16
N SER A 201 4.31 1.64 -12.82
CA SER A 201 5.12 1.23 -11.67
C SER A 201 6.56 0.87 -12.08
N TYR A 202 6.97 1.32 -13.27
CA TYR A 202 8.31 1.14 -13.80
C TYR A 202 8.93 2.51 -14.09
N THR A 203 10.21 2.67 -13.76
CA THR A 203 11.03 3.83 -14.08
C THR A 203 12.24 3.33 -14.88
N ASP A 204 12.49 3.93 -16.05
CA ASP A 204 13.57 3.54 -16.97
C ASP A 204 13.59 2.04 -17.33
N GLY A 205 12.44 1.40 -17.36
CA GLY A 205 12.28 -0.03 -17.68
C GLY A 205 12.50 -0.98 -16.51
N GLU A 206 12.85 -0.48 -15.34
CA GLU A 206 12.99 -1.26 -14.10
C GLU A 206 11.76 -1.10 -13.21
N LYS A 207 11.38 -2.19 -12.50
CA LYS A 207 10.34 -2.12 -11.48
C LYS A 207 10.76 -1.20 -10.34
N ASP A 208 9.89 -0.30 -9.92
CA ASP A 208 10.11 0.52 -8.72
C ASP A 208 9.88 -0.31 -7.44
N THR A 209 8.82 -1.14 -7.42
CA THR A 209 8.55 -2.10 -6.34
C THR A 209 8.81 -3.52 -6.85
N ASP A 210 9.83 -4.19 -6.35
CA ASP A 210 10.18 -5.54 -6.81
C ASP A 210 9.22 -6.58 -6.24
N ILE A 211 8.96 -6.54 -4.94
CA ILE A 211 8.18 -7.54 -4.20
C ILE A 211 7.11 -6.83 -3.36
N VAL A 212 5.91 -7.40 -3.32
CA VAL A 212 4.85 -6.94 -2.42
C VAL A 212 4.40 -8.09 -1.55
N ILE A 213 4.56 -7.96 -0.23
CA ILE A 213 4.03 -8.88 0.77
C ILE A 213 2.84 -8.25 1.50
N THR A 214 1.87 -9.07 1.85
CA THR A 214 0.70 -8.64 2.61
C THR A 214 0.97 -8.69 4.11
N THR A 215 0.13 -8.04 4.91
CA THR A 215 0.19 -8.13 6.39
C THR A 215 0.23 -9.58 6.86
N THR A 216 -0.59 -10.46 6.28
CA THR A 216 -0.64 -11.87 6.67
C THR A 216 0.62 -12.64 6.26
N GLU A 217 1.29 -12.24 5.18
CA GLU A 217 2.59 -12.79 4.80
C GLU A 217 3.68 -12.32 5.76
N LEU A 218 3.69 -11.03 6.11
CA LEU A 218 4.63 -10.51 7.12
C LEU A 218 4.49 -11.25 8.47
N LEU A 219 3.26 -11.45 8.96
CA LEU A 219 3.01 -12.19 10.20
C LEU A 219 3.61 -13.61 10.14
N ARG A 220 3.39 -14.32 9.01
CA ARG A 220 3.99 -15.64 8.80
C ARG A 220 5.52 -15.60 8.74
N MET A 221 6.10 -14.58 8.15
CA MET A 221 7.56 -14.41 8.11
C MET A 221 8.12 -14.21 9.51
N ILE A 222 7.48 -13.38 10.33
CA ILE A 222 7.86 -13.15 11.74
C ILE A 222 7.77 -14.46 12.54
N ASP A 223 6.67 -15.20 12.41
CA ASP A 223 6.45 -16.46 13.12
C ASP A 223 7.44 -17.54 12.65
N ASN A 224 7.67 -17.67 11.34
CA ASN A 224 8.62 -18.63 10.76
C ASN A 224 10.07 -18.35 11.18
N PHE A 225 10.42 -17.07 11.35
CA PHE A 225 11.75 -16.69 11.84
C PHE A 225 11.92 -16.91 13.35
N GLY A 226 10.81 -17.19 14.06
CA GLY A 226 10.83 -17.46 15.49
C GLY A 226 10.97 -16.20 16.36
N ILE A 227 10.54 -15.05 15.87
CA ILE A 227 10.60 -13.78 16.60
C ILE A 227 9.42 -13.70 17.59
N ASP A 228 9.73 -13.55 18.88
CA ASP A 228 8.74 -13.13 19.88
C ASP A 228 8.46 -11.64 19.73
N PHE A 229 7.49 -11.32 18.86
CA PHE A 229 7.15 -9.95 18.49
C PHE A 229 6.71 -9.10 19.68
N ALA A 230 6.03 -9.71 20.67
CA ALA A 230 5.53 -8.97 21.82
C ALA A 230 6.66 -8.42 22.69
N SER A 231 7.79 -9.16 22.80
CA SER A 231 8.95 -8.80 23.61
C SER A 231 9.93 -7.83 22.93
N LEU A 232 9.76 -7.56 21.61
CA LEU A 232 10.68 -6.67 20.89
C LEU A 232 10.68 -5.26 21.47
N GLU A 233 11.85 -4.67 21.57
CA GLU A 233 12.01 -3.23 21.81
C GLU A 233 11.77 -2.46 20.50
N PRO A 234 11.04 -1.30 20.55
CA PRO A 234 10.80 -0.51 19.36
C PRO A 234 12.07 0.19 18.86
N GLU A 235 12.28 0.16 17.56
CA GLU A 235 13.34 0.89 16.84
C GLU A 235 12.76 2.01 15.99
N ALA A 236 13.56 3.02 15.66
CA ALA A 236 13.19 4.07 14.72
C ALA A 236 13.26 3.55 13.29
N CYS A 237 12.46 4.13 12.38
CA CYS A 237 12.65 3.95 10.96
C CYS A 237 13.98 4.55 10.51
N ASP A 238 14.53 4.01 9.44
CA ASP A 238 15.78 4.48 8.88
C ASP A 238 15.66 5.85 8.20
N MET A 239 16.78 6.52 8.02
CA MET A 239 16.86 7.82 7.38
C MET A 239 17.42 7.68 5.96
N PRO A 240 17.08 8.58 5.02
CA PRO A 240 16.39 9.86 5.23
C PRO A 240 14.86 9.82 5.11
N PHE A 241 14.23 8.70 4.74
CA PHE A 241 12.80 8.61 4.40
C PHE A 241 11.92 8.07 5.55
N GLY A 242 12.45 8.04 6.77
CA GLY A 242 11.78 7.44 7.94
C GLY A 242 10.70 8.32 8.61
N PHE A 243 10.57 9.59 8.23
CA PHE A 243 9.63 10.51 8.87
C PHE A 243 8.53 10.98 7.91
N GLY A 244 7.27 10.83 8.35
CA GLY A 244 6.12 11.46 7.75
C GLY A 244 5.57 12.59 8.63
N SER A 245 4.86 13.53 8.04
CA SER A 245 4.14 14.58 8.76
C SER A 245 2.83 14.06 9.37
N GLY A 246 2.15 14.92 10.16
CA GLY A 246 0.77 14.64 10.60
C GLY A 246 -0.19 14.42 9.44
N GLY A 247 0.03 15.05 8.28
CA GLY A 247 -0.72 14.84 7.03
C GLY A 247 -0.58 13.42 6.52
N GLY A 248 0.64 12.89 6.44
CA GLY A 248 0.91 11.51 6.05
C GLY A 248 0.27 10.48 6.98
N VAL A 249 0.15 10.79 8.28
CA VAL A 249 -0.57 9.94 9.25
C VAL A 249 -2.07 9.98 8.99
N ILE A 250 -2.66 11.17 8.77
CA ILE A 250 -4.09 11.33 8.45
C ILE A 250 -4.43 10.62 7.14
N PHE A 251 -3.56 10.67 6.14
CA PHE A 251 -3.73 9.96 4.87
C PHE A 251 -4.03 8.47 5.06
N GLY A 252 -3.45 7.84 6.06
CA GLY A 252 -3.63 6.41 6.34
C GLY A 252 -4.97 6.02 6.99
N VAL A 253 -5.80 6.98 7.42
CA VAL A 253 -7.13 6.71 7.97
C VAL A 253 -8.21 6.71 6.88
N THR A 254 -9.37 6.18 7.19
CA THR A 254 -10.51 6.18 6.26
C THR A 254 -10.92 7.61 5.90
N GLY A 255 -10.97 7.92 4.59
CA GLY A 255 -11.22 9.29 4.09
C GLY A 255 -10.04 10.25 4.25
N GLY A 256 -8.93 9.78 4.82
CA GLY A 256 -7.77 10.61 5.16
C GLY A 256 -7.07 11.25 3.96
N VAL A 257 -7.13 10.63 2.78
CA VAL A 257 -6.59 11.22 1.54
C VAL A 257 -7.28 12.55 1.25
N THR A 258 -8.62 12.54 1.18
CA THR A 258 -9.40 13.75 0.94
C THR A 258 -9.17 14.79 2.02
N GLU A 259 -9.21 14.38 3.28
CA GLU A 259 -8.96 15.26 4.41
C GLU A 259 -7.57 15.91 4.33
N ALA A 260 -6.52 15.15 4.06
CA ALA A 260 -5.17 15.65 3.99
C ALA A 260 -4.96 16.65 2.84
N VAL A 261 -5.52 16.37 1.66
CA VAL A 261 -5.51 17.27 0.50
C VAL A 261 -6.25 18.58 0.82
N LEU A 262 -7.46 18.50 1.39
CA LEU A 262 -8.24 19.70 1.74
C LEU A 262 -7.55 20.54 2.82
N ARG A 263 -6.97 19.91 3.86
CA ARG A 263 -6.20 20.62 4.91
C ARG A 263 -5.04 21.42 4.33
N ARG A 264 -4.35 20.85 3.33
CA ARG A 264 -3.25 21.54 2.66
C ARG A 264 -3.71 22.76 1.85
N LEU A 265 -4.89 22.69 1.27
CA LEU A 265 -5.45 23.73 0.38
C LEU A 265 -6.14 24.86 1.15
N THR A 266 -6.50 24.63 2.41
CA THR A 266 -7.25 25.59 3.23
C THR A 266 -6.30 26.51 3.95
N PRO A 267 -6.42 27.84 3.77
CA PRO A 267 -5.61 28.83 4.49
C PRO A 267 -6.03 28.96 5.95
N ASP A 268 -7.28 28.66 6.27
CA ASP A 268 -7.81 28.69 7.63
C ASP A 268 -7.62 27.34 8.33
N HIS A 269 -6.83 27.36 9.40
CA HIS A 269 -6.54 26.20 10.25
C HIS A 269 -7.27 26.26 11.60
N SER A 270 -8.40 27.01 11.68
CA SER A 270 -9.25 27.00 12.87
C SER A 270 -9.78 25.61 13.19
N LYS A 271 -10.13 25.36 14.46
CA LYS A 271 -10.68 24.07 14.88
C LYS A 271 -11.99 23.73 14.17
N GLU A 272 -12.79 24.75 13.86
CA GLU A 272 -14.07 24.62 13.19
C GLU A 272 -13.88 24.17 11.74
N THR A 273 -13.06 24.88 10.97
CA THR A 273 -12.72 24.51 9.58
C THR A 273 -12.09 23.12 9.51
N MET A 274 -11.18 22.78 10.42
CA MET A 274 -10.56 21.45 10.44
C MET A 274 -11.56 20.35 10.76
N ARG A 275 -12.60 20.64 11.56
CA ARG A 275 -13.68 19.70 11.83
C ARG A 275 -14.57 19.49 10.62
N GLU A 276 -14.97 20.54 9.91
CA GLU A 276 -15.74 20.47 8.69
C GLU A 276 -15.01 19.67 7.60
N ILE A 277 -13.71 19.89 7.42
CA ILE A 277 -12.88 19.13 6.50
C ILE A 277 -12.86 17.65 6.88
N ALA A 278 -12.72 17.32 8.15
CA ALA A 278 -12.74 15.94 8.63
C ALA A 278 -14.11 15.27 8.36
N GLU A 279 -15.21 16.01 8.58
CA GLU A 279 -16.56 15.53 8.26
C GLU A 279 -16.76 15.29 6.75
N CYS A 280 -16.21 16.16 5.89
CA CYS A 280 -16.19 15.91 4.43
C CYS A 280 -15.40 14.65 4.07
N GLY A 281 -14.26 14.40 4.72
CA GLY A 281 -13.49 13.17 4.57
C GLY A 281 -14.30 11.93 5.00
N GLU A 282 -15.18 12.07 6.00
CA GLU A 282 -16.06 10.98 6.47
C GLU A 282 -17.13 10.57 5.46
N ILE A 283 -17.67 11.49 4.70
CA ILE A 283 -18.65 11.19 3.63
C ILE A 283 -18.04 10.25 2.58
N GLY A 284 -16.73 10.36 2.32
CA GLY A 284 -15.96 9.45 1.44
C GLY A 284 -15.60 8.09 2.06
N ARG A 285 -15.92 7.84 3.33
CA ARG A 285 -15.45 6.67 4.10
C ARG A 285 -16.15 5.34 3.82
N ALA A 286 -17.10 5.27 2.92
CA ALA A 286 -18.01 4.12 2.79
C ALA A 286 -17.35 2.77 2.43
N SER A 287 -16.03 2.64 2.29
CA SER A 287 -15.48 1.42 1.69
C SER A 287 -14.29 0.75 2.36
N CYS A 288 -13.58 1.40 3.28
CA CYS A 288 -12.31 0.82 3.77
C CYS A 288 -12.38 0.07 5.11
N ARG A 289 -13.37 0.34 5.97
CA ARG A 289 -13.48 -0.31 7.29
C ARG A 289 -13.89 -1.79 7.25
N GLU A 290 -14.46 -2.25 6.15
CA GLU A 290 -14.95 -3.64 6.05
C GLU A 290 -13.92 -4.62 5.45
N ARG A 291 -12.67 -4.19 5.24
CA ARG A 291 -11.70 -4.95 4.43
C ARG A 291 -10.43 -5.40 5.17
N VAL A 292 -10.38 -5.29 6.49
CA VAL A 292 -9.25 -5.80 7.29
C VAL A 292 -9.66 -7.00 8.08
#